data_34f09f92ff0be7732b16dc4e6dc4c914
#
_entry.id   34f09f92ff0be7732b16dc4e6dc4c914
#
_cell.length_a   1.000
_cell.length_b   1.000
_cell.length_c   1.000
_cell.angle_alpha   90.00
_cell.angle_beta   90.00
_cell.angle_gamma   90.00
#
_symmetry.space_group_name_H-M   'P 1'
#
loop_
_entity.id
_entity.type
_entity.pdbx_description
1 polymer ?
#
loop_
_entity_poly.entity_id
_entity_poly.type
_entity_poly.pdbx_seq_one_letter_code
_entity_poly.pdbx_strand_id
1 'polypeptide(L)'
;MQLIILLIYTPLVYTELHTFITTYTGVTGIEGIPEFWAVSTLDRQQLDYYDSINQTLTPRQKWLEDFSSTYKWKSNTENRKKEQDNLRNRIDKLINHNGTGIHTYQRMYGCSWDNETKKSEGFDMYSYDGETLFTLDINKRSYNTTMQQPFSAQWNKSVQFDFIIFLRHECLYWLKRFLSLATLNRRAVPKISLLQKDPVSHVVCHVTGFYPNGTTITWRKNGQPINHFLVEMGICLPNEDGTFQMRVGLHVIPAEWKKEQYVCVAEHKSWTEKIQTILTEDEVKSNYKKKSEAVFFMVPVVVVVVVVVAVAVVVCLKCLYRRLNSCKFFYNKCPTETQV
;
A
#
# COMPACT_ATOMS: atom_id res chain seq x y z
N MET A 1 29.00 4.47 49.79
CA MET A 1 27.64 4.90 49.39
C MET A 1 27.45 4.53 47.93
N GLN A 2 26.87 3.41 47.63
CA GLN A 2 26.52 2.99 46.27
C GLN A 2 25.15 3.56 45.91
N LEU A 3 25.12 4.48 44.90
CA LEU A 3 23.87 4.96 44.34
C LEU A 3 23.27 3.85 43.46
N ILE A 4 22.18 3.26 43.94
CA ILE A 4 21.34 2.36 43.16
C ILE A 4 20.47 3.24 42.28
N ILE A 5 20.82 3.35 40.98
CA ILE A 5 19.99 3.96 39.98
C ILE A 5 18.88 2.95 39.65
N LEU A 6 17.72 3.14 40.23
CA LEU A 6 16.48 2.47 39.85
C LEU A 6 16.06 3.01 38.49
N LEU A 7 16.45 2.31 37.41
CA LEU A 7 15.85 2.49 36.09
C LEU A 7 14.39 2.04 36.18
N ILE A 8 13.49 2.99 36.37
CA ILE A 8 12.05 2.76 36.23
C ILE A 8 11.80 2.50 34.74
N TYR A 9 11.72 1.23 34.40
CA TYR A 9 11.17 0.78 33.12
C TYR A 9 9.67 1.12 33.16
N THR A 10 9.30 2.29 32.70
CA THR A 10 7.91 2.55 32.33
C THR A 10 7.67 1.81 31.01
N PRO A 11 6.82 0.77 30.97
CA PRO A 11 6.44 0.18 29.70
C PRO A 11 5.81 1.30 28.85
N LEU A 12 6.35 1.53 27.66
CA LEU A 12 5.68 2.34 26.65
C LEU A 12 4.35 1.67 26.35
N VAL A 13 3.31 2.19 26.99
CA VAL A 13 1.93 1.76 26.73
C VAL A 13 1.58 2.29 25.35
N TYR A 14 1.68 1.46 24.35
CA TYR A 14 1.13 1.74 23.03
C TYR A 14 -0.39 1.65 23.12
N THR A 15 -1.05 2.76 23.26
CA THR A 15 -2.51 2.84 23.21
C THR A 15 -2.99 2.51 21.80
N GLU A 16 -3.84 1.51 21.68
CA GLU A 16 -4.49 1.17 20.41
C GLU A 16 -5.74 2.05 20.28
N LEU A 17 -5.52 3.27 19.75
CA LEU A 17 -6.57 4.26 19.52
C LEU A 17 -7.27 3.98 18.19
N HIS A 18 -8.55 3.65 18.26
CA HIS A 18 -9.41 3.47 17.09
C HIS A 18 -10.26 4.70 16.82
N THR A 19 -10.53 4.97 15.54
CA THR A 19 -11.30 6.13 15.12
C THR A 19 -12.34 5.78 14.05
N PHE A 20 -13.55 6.35 14.19
CA PHE A 20 -14.57 6.34 13.14
C PHE A 20 -14.91 7.79 12.81
N ILE A 21 -14.58 8.22 11.59
CA ILE A 21 -14.63 9.62 11.17
C ILE A 21 -15.44 9.71 9.88
N THR A 22 -16.32 10.71 9.81
CA THR A 22 -16.98 11.11 8.58
C THR A 22 -16.53 12.52 8.22
N THR A 23 -16.03 12.69 7.00
CA THR A 23 -15.64 14.00 6.45
C THR A 23 -16.57 14.35 5.29
N TYR A 24 -17.14 15.54 5.34
CA TYR A 24 -17.85 16.21 4.24
C TYR A 24 -16.96 17.28 3.65
N THR A 25 -16.90 17.35 2.34
CA THR A 25 -16.18 18.41 1.62
C THR A 25 -17.09 19.00 0.56
N GLY A 26 -17.25 20.31 0.57
CA GLY A 26 -17.89 21.09 -0.47
C GLY A 26 -16.86 21.98 -1.15
N VAL A 27 -16.94 22.10 -2.45
CA VAL A 27 -16.06 22.93 -3.27
C VAL A 27 -16.91 23.73 -4.26
N THR A 28 -16.56 24.99 -4.47
CA THR A 28 -17.15 25.84 -5.50
C THR A 28 -16.12 26.31 -6.51
N GLY A 29 -16.57 26.68 -7.71
CA GLY A 29 -15.72 27.32 -8.73
C GLY A 29 -14.76 26.38 -9.47
N ILE A 30 -14.91 25.05 -9.37
CA ILE A 30 -14.13 24.07 -10.13
C ILE A 30 -15.05 23.21 -10.98
N GLU A 31 -14.87 23.27 -12.31
CA GLU A 31 -15.60 22.40 -13.23
C GLU A 31 -15.00 20.99 -13.28
N GLY A 32 -15.84 19.99 -13.53
CA GLY A 32 -15.40 18.60 -13.75
C GLY A 32 -15.18 17.75 -12.50
N ILE A 33 -15.37 18.31 -11.30
CA ILE A 33 -15.37 17.56 -10.04
C ILE A 33 -16.71 17.69 -9.34
N PRO A 34 -17.09 16.73 -8.46
CA PRO A 34 -18.29 16.89 -7.62
C PRO A 34 -18.20 18.14 -6.74
N GLU A 35 -19.28 18.91 -6.64
CA GLU A 35 -19.35 20.07 -5.72
C GLU A 35 -19.37 19.63 -4.25
N PHE A 36 -19.77 18.40 -3.99
CA PHE A 36 -19.83 17.82 -2.65
C PHE A 36 -19.46 16.35 -2.67
N TRP A 37 -18.67 15.92 -1.69
CA TRP A 37 -18.45 14.49 -1.40
C TRP A 37 -18.35 14.24 0.10
N ALA A 38 -18.64 12.98 0.47
CA ALA A 38 -18.57 12.49 1.84
C ALA A 38 -17.75 11.19 1.88
N VAL A 39 -16.90 11.08 2.87
CA VAL A 39 -16.06 9.90 3.12
C VAL A 39 -16.17 9.52 4.58
N SER A 40 -16.50 8.25 4.87
CA SER A 40 -16.33 7.71 6.22
C SER A 40 -15.09 6.82 6.29
N THR A 41 -14.36 6.90 7.39
CA THR A 41 -13.14 6.10 7.62
C THR A 41 -13.16 5.39 8.96
N LEU A 42 -12.59 4.21 9.02
CA LEU A 42 -12.26 3.44 10.22
C LEU A 42 -10.75 3.29 10.28
N ASP A 43 -10.11 3.85 11.31
CA ASP A 43 -8.64 3.80 11.46
C ASP A 43 -7.90 4.27 10.21
N ARG A 44 -8.36 5.38 9.59
CA ARG A 44 -7.91 5.95 8.31
C ARG A 44 -8.24 5.13 7.07
N GLN A 45 -8.87 3.96 7.22
CA GLN A 45 -9.32 3.17 6.10
C GLN A 45 -10.69 3.64 5.63
N GLN A 46 -10.84 3.92 4.34
CA GLN A 46 -12.10 4.33 3.76
C GLN A 46 -13.14 3.20 3.84
N LEU A 47 -14.30 3.52 4.41
CA LEU A 47 -15.45 2.61 4.52
C LEU A 47 -16.46 2.83 3.41
N ASP A 48 -16.81 4.10 3.16
CA ASP A 48 -17.82 4.50 2.19
C ASP A 48 -17.42 5.76 1.43
N TYR A 49 -18.15 6.01 0.35
CA TYR A 49 -18.02 7.19 -0.48
C TYR A 49 -19.38 7.62 -1.00
N TYR A 50 -19.64 8.93 -0.98
CA TYR A 50 -20.78 9.58 -1.57
C TYR A 50 -20.33 10.84 -2.30
N ASP A 51 -20.93 11.17 -3.45
CA ASP A 51 -20.74 12.44 -4.13
C ASP A 51 -22.04 13.02 -4.69
N SER A 52 -21.98 14.32 -5.03
CA SER A 52 -23.14 15.09 -5.53
C SER A 52 -23.57 14.70 -6.96
N ILE A 53 -22.71 14.03 -7.73
CA ILE A 53 -23.00 13.60 -9.11
C ILE A 53 -23.80 12.29 -9.04
N ASN A 54 -23.29 11.28 -8.34
CA ASN A 54 -23.90 9.96 -8.28
C ASN A 54 -25.03 9.87 -7.24
N GLN A 55 -25.00 10.71 -6.23
CA GLN A 55 -25.98 10.78 -5.12
C GLN A 55 -26.28 9.44 -4.45
N THR A 56 -25.30 8.55 -4.45
CA THR A 56 -25.42 7.20 -3.90
C THR A 56 -24.23 6.93 -2.98
N LEU A 57 -24.56 6.43 -1.77
CA LEU A 57 -23.52 5.99 -0.84
C LEU A 57 -23.01 4.60 -1.26
N THR A 58 -21.73 4.51 -1.62
CA THR A 58 -21.10 3.28 -2.09
C THR A 58 -20.14 2.72 -1.05
N PRO A 59 -20.19 1.41 -0.72
CA PRO A 59 -19.22 0.79 0.15
C PRO A 59 -17.86 0.72 -0.54
N ARG A 60 -16.78 0.93 0.21
CA ARG A 60 -15.39 0.81 -0.24
C ARG A 60 -14.68 -0.39 0.38
N GLN A 61 -15.40 -1.17 1.18
CA GLN A 61 -14.92 -2.39 1.81
C GLN A 61 -15.84 -3.55 1.45
N LYS A 62 -15.28 -4.65 0.97
CA LYS A 62 -16.03 -5.83 0.57
C LYS A 62 -16.96 -6.35 1.68
N TRP A 63 -16.50 -6.32 2.92
CA TRP A 63 -17.30 -6.76 4.08
C TRP A 63 -18.47 -5.81 4.41
N LEU A 64 -18.56 -4.63 3.80
CA LEU A 64 -19.69 -3.72 3.92
C LEU A 64 -20.73 -3.89 2.80
N GLU A 65 -20.45 -4.68 1.76
CA GLU A 65 -21.40 -4.87 0.64
C GLU A 65 -22.74 -5.43 1.12
N ASP A 66 -22.73 -6.44 1.99
CA ASP A 66 -23.96 -6.99 2.59
C ASP A 66 -24.71 -5.96 3.43
N PHE A 67 -23.98 -5.08 4.13
CA PHE A 67 -24.55 -4.03 4.94
C PHE A 67 -25.18 -2.92 4.08
N SER A 68 -24.76 -2.75 2.84
CA SER A 68 -25.26 -1.73 1.91
C SER A 68 -26.74 -1.92 1.52
N SER A 69 -27.28 -3.12 1.70
CA SER A 69 -28.69 -3.43 1.46
C SER A 69 -29.61 -3.01 2.62
N THR A 70 -29.07 -2.67 3.77
CA THR A 70 -29.82 -2.41 5.00
C THR A 70 -30.55 -1.05 5.00
N TYR A 71 -31.62 -0.96 5.81
CA TYR A 71 -32.31 0.30 6.05
C TYR A 71 -31.38 1.41 6.57
N LYS A 72 -30.43 1.04 7.44
CA LYS A 72 -29.46 2.02 7.99
C LYS A 72 -28.57 2.63 6.91
N TRP A 73 -28.16 1.85 5.92
CA TRP A 73 -27.40 2.34 4.79
C TRP A 73 -28.19 3.34 3.94
N LYS A 74 -29.45 3.02 3.64
CA LYS A 74 -30.35 3.92 2.93
C LYS A 74 -30.55 5.22 3.70
N SER A 75 -30.78 5.14 5.02
CA SER A 75 -30.90 6.31 5.89
C SER A 75 -29.62 7.17 5.89
N ASN A 76 -28.44 6.54 5.87
CA ASN A 76 -27.18 7.26 5.75
C ASN A 76 -27.05 7.97 4.39
N THR A 77 -27.51 7.38 3.28
CA THR A 77 -27.53 8.04 1.97
C THR A 77 -28.39 9.32 2.04
N GLU A 78 -29.60 9.24 2.60
CA GLU A 78 -30.45 10.41 2.75
C GLU A 78 -29.84 11.49 3.66
N ASN A 79 -29.12 11.10 4.70
CA ASN A 79 -28.39 12.04 5.54
C ASN A 79 -27.26 12.76 4.75
N ARG A 80 -26.58 12.05 3.83
CA ARG A 80 -25.56 12.68 2.96
C ARG A 80 -26.18 13.72 2.04
N LYS A 81 -27.35 13.43 1.44
CA LYS A 81 -28.09 14.39 0.60
C LYS A 81 -28.48 15.65 1.39
N LYS A 82 -29.04 15.47 2.59
CA LYS A 82 -29.38 16.61 3.46
C LYS A 82 -28.15 17.47 3.81
N GLU A 83 -27.02 16.82 4.11
CA GLU A 83 -25.79 17.57 4.42
C GLU A 83 -25.21 18.27 3.19
N GLN A 84 -25.35 17.70 1.99
CA GLN A 84 -25.02 18.35 0.73
C GLN A 84 -25.81 19.68 0.58
N ASP A 85 -27.14 19.64 0.79
CA ASP A 85 -27.99 20.83 0.68
C ASP A 85 -27.65 21.87 1.77
N ASN A 86 -27.43 21.41 3.01
CA ASN A 86 -27.02 22.27 4.12
C ASN A 86 -25.69 22.98 3.84
N LEU A 87 -24.74 22.25 3.30
CA LEU A 87 -23.39 22.72 3.03
C LEU A 87 -23.37 23.74 1.89
N ARG A 88 -24.14 23.48 0.82
CA ARG A 88 -24.34 24.43 -0.27
C ARG A 88 -24.87 25.76 0.24
N ASN A 89 -25.96 25.74 1.03
CA ASN A 89 -26.53 26.94 1.64
C ASN A 89 -25.54 27.70 2.55
N ARG A 90 -24.60 27.00 3.18
CA ARG A 90 -23.57 27.61 4.04
C ARG A 90 -22.47 28.25 3.23
N ILE A 91 -21.99 27.56 2.19
CA ILE A 91 -20.98 28.09 1.27
C ILE A 91 -21.51 29.39 0.60
N ASP A 92 -22.72 29.36 0.08
CA ASP A 92 -23.31 30.52 -0.59
C ASP A 92 -23.36 31.75 0.33
N LYS A 93 -23.66 31.57 1.60
CA LYS A 93 -23.64 32.66 2.59
C LYS A 93 -22.23 33.17 2.87
N LEU A 94 -21.22 32.28 2.86
CA LEU A 94 -19.83 32.66 3.09
C LEU A 94 -19.24 33.41 1.89
N ILE A 95 -19.56 32.94 0.66
CA ILE A 95 -19.10 33.56 -0.59
C ILE A 95 -19.67 34.98 -0.75
N ASN A 96 -20.94 35.19 -0.44
CA ASN A 96 -21.57 36.53 -0.50
C ASN A 96 -20.84 37.58 0.37
N HIS A 97 -20.06 37.16 1.35
CA HIS A 97 -19.24 38.04 2.17
C HIS A 97 -17.78 38.17 1.66
N ASN A 98 -17.24 37.17 0.95
CA ASN A 98 -15.79 37.08 0.63
C ASN A 98 -15.45 37.15 -0.88
N GLY A 99 -16.45 37.28 -1.77
CA GLY A 99 -16.22 37.43 -3.22
C GLY A 99 -16.31 36.17 -4.06
N THR A 100 -15.93 36.25 -5.33
CA THR A 100 -15.96 35.16 -6.32
C THR A 100 -14.62 34.43 -6.32
N GLY A 101 -14.65 33.09 -6.36
CA GLY A 101 -13.44 32.27 -6.43
C GLY A 101 -13.68 30.78 -6.15
N ILE A 102 -12.58 30.06 -6.04
CA ILE A 102 -12.59 28.66 -5.57
C ILE A 102 -12.61 28.69 -4.06
N HIS A 103 -13.62 28.08 -3.47
CA HIS A 103 -13.76 27.99 -2.02
C HIS A 103 -14.01 26.55 -1.59
N THR A 104 -13.46 26.20 -0.43
CA THR A 104 -13.65 24.89 0.19
C THR A 104 -14.32 25.03 1.54
N TYR A 105 -15.26 24.14 1.82
CA TYR A 105 -15.87 24.02 3.13
C TYR A 105 -15.87 22.57 3.58
N GLN A 106 -15.36 22.31 4.76
CA GLN A 106 -15.25 20.96 5.27
C GLN A 106 -15.90 20.82 6.65
N ARG A 107 -16.47 19.67 6.90
CA ARG A 107 -16.89 19.21 8.22
C ARG A 107 -16.30 17.85 8.49
N MET A 108 -15.65 17.69 9.64
CA MET A 108 -15.13 16.40 10.11
C MET A 108 -15.73 16.11 11.49
N TYR A 109 -16.46 15.00 11.60
CA TYR A 109 -17.03 14.57 12.88
C TYR A 109 -16.85 13.07 13.07
N GLY A 110 -16.89 12.63 14.31
CA GLY A 110 -16.72 11.23 14.62
C GLY A 110 -16.43 10.98 16.10
N CYS A 111 -15.89 9.81 16.35
CA CYS A 111 -15.48 9.38 17.68
C CYS A 111 -14.20 8.57 17.65
N SER A 112 -13.52 8.57 18.80
CA SER A 112 -12.35 7.73 19.07
C SER A 112 -12.62 6.78 20.23
N TRP A 113 -11.93 5.66 20.24
CA TRP A 113 -11.97 4.66 21.28
C TRP A 113 -10.57 4.14 21.57
N ASP A 114 -10.13 4.29 22.79
CA ASP A 114 -8.88 3.70 23.27
C ASP A 114 -9.18 2.34 23.92
N ASN A 115 -8.65 1.30 23.30
CA ASN A 115 -8.92 -0.09 23.72
C ASN A 115 -8.28 -0.45 25.06
N GLU A 116 -7.24 0.24 25.51
CA GLU A 116 -6.57 0.00 26.79
C GLU A 116 -7.23 0.78 27.93
N THR A 117 -7.37 2.09 27.77
CA THR A 117 -7.92 2.96 28.81
C THR A 117 -9.45 2.94 28.86
N LYS A 118 -10.11 2.33 27.87
CA LYS A 118 -11.59 2.30 27.71
C LYS A 118 -12.20 3.71 27.59
N LYS A 119 -11.41 4.72 27.27
CA LYS A 119 -11.89 6.09 27.05
C LYS A 119 -12.41 6.26 25.63
N SER A 120 -13.42 7.07 25.48
CA SER A 120 -13.97 7.48 24.19
C SER A 120 -14.17 8.97 24.15
N GLU A 121 -13.93 9.56 22.98
CA GLU A 121 -14.12 10.98 22.74
C GLU A 121 -14.89 11.17 21.43
N GLY A 122 -15.85 12.07 21.42
CA GLY A 122 -16.52 12.51 20.21
C GLY A 122 -16.01 13.88 19.80
N PHE A 123 -16.04 14.20 18.52
CA PHE A 123 -15.63 15.49 18.00
C PHE A 123 -16.48 15.92 16.80
N ASP A 124 -16.54 17.22 16.55
CA ASP A 124 -17.13 17.83 15.35
C ASP A 124 -16.42 19.16 15.09
N MET A 125 -15.90 19.32 13.90
CA MET A 125 -15.19 20.52 13.49
C MET A 125 -15.55 20.94 12.08
N TYR A 126 -15.51 22.23 11.84
CA TYR A 126 -15.77 22.84 10.56
C TYR A 126 -14.61 23.73 10.15
N SER A 127 -14.27 23.71 8.86
CA SER A 127 -13.26 24.59 8.28
C SER A 127 -13.75 25.21 6.97
N TYR A 128 -13.17 26.35 6.64
CA TYR A 128 -13.39 27.07 5.39
C TYR A 128 -12.03 27.53 4.85
N ASP A 129 -11.74 27.22 3.61
CA ASP A 129 -10.47 27.50 2.93
C ASP A 129 -9.24 27.08 3.75
N GLY A 130 -9.35 25.93 4.43
CA GLY A 130 -8.28 25.38 5.28
C GLY A 130 -8.21 25.94 6.71
N GLU A 131 -8.96 27.00 7.02
CA GLU A 131 -9.00 27.60 8.35
C GLU A 131 -10.12 27.00 9.20
N THR A 132 -9.84 26.68 10.46
CA THR A 132 -10.85 26.15 11.39
C THR A 132 -11.84 27.23 11.76
N LEU A 133 -13.13 27.01 11.48
CA LEU A 133 -14.22 27.90 11.83
C LEU A 133 -14.78 27.60 13.22
N PHE A 134 -15.12 26.33 13.44
CA PHE A 134 -15.83 25.88 14.63
C PHE A 134 -15.30 24.53 15.09
N THR A 135 -15.15 24.38 16.41
CA THR A 135 -14.84 23.11 17.07
C THR A 135 -15.83 22.88 18.21
N LEU A 136 -16.43 21.71 18.25
CA LEU A 136 -17.39 21.32 19.28
C LEU A 136 -16.68 21.09 20.63
N ASP A 137 -17.13 21.81 21.66
CA ASP A 137 -16.90 21.47 23.04
C ASP A 137 -18.10 20.65 23.56
N ILE A 138 -17.91 19.32 23.62
CA ILE A 138 -18.97 18.40 24.03
C ILE A 138 -19.44 18.66 25.47
N ASN A 139 -18.54 19.08 26.36
CA ASN A 139 -18.86 19.29 27.77
C ASN A 139 -19.68 20.56 27.95
N LYS A 140 -19.35 21.62 27.23
CA LYS A 140 -20.12 22.87 27.22
C LYS A 140 -21.34 22.83 26.30
N ARG A 141 -21.48 21.79 25.47
CA ARG A 141 -22.51 21.65 24.44
C ARG A 141 -22.60 22.85 23.53
N SER A 142 -21.46 23.39 23.15
CA SER A 142 -21.36 24.60 22.33
C SER A 142 -20.16 24.52 21.38
N TYR A 143 -20.24 25.28 20.29
CA TYR A 143 -19.09 25.43 19.41
C TYR A 143 -18.21 26.60 19.87
N ASN A 144 -16.93 26.34 19.99
CA ASN A 144 -15.91 27.37 20.08
C ASN A 144 -15.60 27.87 18.67
N THR A 145 -15.47 29.19 18.49
CA THR A 145 -15.10 29.80 17.22
C THR A 145 -13.78 30.55 17.36
N THR A 146 -12.94 30.45 16.35
CA THR A 146 -11.67 31.19 16.24
C THR A 146 -11.84 32.50 15.47
N MET A 147 -12.98 32.70 14.77
CA MET A 147 -13.24 33.89 13.94
C MET A 147 -13.99 34.97 14.66
N GLN A 148 -13.52 36.19 14.56
CA GLN A 148 -14.18 37.43 15.02
C GLN A 148 -15.18 37.99 13.99
N GLN A 149 -15.99 37.14 13.33
CA GLN A 149 -16.86 37.58 12.24
C GLN A 149 -18.34 37.61 12.64
N PRO A 150 -19.18 38.51 12.04
CA PRO A 150 -20.64 38.55 12.25
C PRO A 150 -21.37 37.25 11.96
N PHE A 151 -20.68 36.33 11.29
CA PHE A 151 -21.13 34.97 10.95
C PHE A 151 -21.41 34.09 12.18
N SER A 152 -20.69 34.30 13.28
CA SER A 152 -20.88 33.54 14.53
C SER A 152 -22.26 33.78 15.18
N ALA A 153 -22.91 34.89 14.86
CA ALA A 153 -24.22 35.21 15.42
C ALA A 153 -25.39 34.44 14.76
N GLN A 154 -25.25 34.08 13.49
CA GLN A 154 -26.28 33.30 12.75
C GLN A 154 -26.13 31.78 12.95
N TRP A 155 -24.96 31.33 13.42
CA TRP A 155 -24.74 29.94 13.76
C TRP A 155 -25.36 29.67 15.12
N ASN A 156 -26.40 28.84 15.15
CA ASN A 156 -27.05 28.47 16.40
C ASN A 156 -26.00 27.81 17.32
N LYS A 157 -25.55 28.54 18.35
CA LYS A 157 -24.49 28.13 19.29
C LYS A 157 -24.87 26.86 20.08
N SER A 158 -26.17 26.54 20.13
CA SER A 158 -26.66 25.34 20.80
C SER A 158 -26.55 24.13 19.88
N VAL A 159 -25.75 23.16 20.27
CA VAL A 159 -25.70 21.85 19.62
C VAL A 159 -26.99 21.10 19.95
N GLN A 160 -27.63 20.48 18.95
CA GLN A 160 -28.76 19.63 19.20
C GLN A 160 -28.34 18.50 20.15
N PHE A 161 -29.11 18.31 21.20
CA PHE A 161 -28.82 17.30 22.22
C PHE A 161 -28.68 15.90 21.62
N ASP A 162 -29.48 15.55 20.62
CA ASP A 162 -29.45 14.29 19.92
C ASP A 162 -28.10 14.02 19.22
N PHE A 163 -27.45 15.09 18.70
CA PHE A 163 -26.14 14.93 18.06
C PHE A 163 -25.02 14.65 19.08
N ILE A 164 -25.09 15.22 20.27
CA ILE A 164 -24.15 14.88 21.36
C ILE A 164 -24.36 13.44 21.83
N ILE A 165 -25.62 12.99 21.94
CA ILE A 165 -25.94 11.59 22.24
C ILE A 165 -25.36 10.68 21.14
N PHE A 166 -25.55 11.04 19.88
CA PHE A 166 -24.98 10.31 18.75
C PHE A 166 -23.45 10.17 18.92
N LEU A 167 -22.72 11.26 19.13
CA LEU A 167 -21.26 11.23 19.27
C LEU A 167 -20.77 10.37 20.44
N ARG A 168 -21.49 10.42 21.58
CA ARG A 168 -21.10 9.69 22.81
C ARG A 168 -21.47 8.20 22.79
N HIS A 169 -22.55 7.83 22.12
CA HIS A 169 -23.10 6.48 22.20
C HIS A 169 -23.21 5.77 20.86
N GLU A 170 -23.93 6.36 19.90
CA GLU A 170 -24.19 5.69 18.61
C GLU A 170 -22.94 5.59 17.76
N CYS A 171 -22.13 6.65 17.70
CA CYS A 171 -20.84 6.63 17.00
C CYS A 171 -19.92 5.56 17.57
N LEU A 172 -19.79 5.48 18.89
CA LEU A 172 -18.97 4.47 19.56
C LEU A 172 -19.48 3.05 19.31
N TYR A 173 -20.80 2.85 19.30
CA TYR A 173 -21.42 1.56 18.95
C TYR A 173 -21.00 1.14 17.53
N TRP A 174 -21.10 2.04 16.55
CA TRP A 174 -20.74 1.77 15.16
C TRP A 174 -19.23 1.54 15.00
N LEU A 175 -18.41 2.34 15.66
CA LEU A 175 -16.96 2.15 15.71
C LEU A 175 -16.60 0.72 16.14
N LYS A 176 -17.10 0.27 17.29
CA LYS A 176 -16.84 -1.08 17.80
C LYS A 176 -17.38 -2.18 16.90
N ARG A 177 -18.57 -1.98 16.32
CA ARG A 177 -19.16 -2.94 15.40
C ARG A 177 -18.37 -3.07 14.10
N PHE A 178 -17.95 -1.96 13.53
CA PHE A 178 -17.11 -1.97 12.31
C PHE A 178 -15.74 -2.57 12.59
N LEU A 179 -15.12 -2.31 13.72
CA LEU A 179 -13.88 -2.98 14.15
C LEU A 179 -14.05 -4.49 14.22
N SER A 180 -15.14 -4.96 14.83
CA SER A 180 -15.43 -6.40 14.92
C SER A 180 -15.61 -7.02 13.53
N LEU A 181 -16.40 -6.41 12.65
CA LEU A 181 -16.64 -6.89 11.29
C LEU A 181 -15.34 -6.88 10.45
N ALA A 182 -14.59 -5.81 10.52
CA ALA A 182 -13.31 -5.68 9.85
C ALA A 182 -12.31 -6.75 10.31
N THR A 183 -12.23 -7.02 11.62
CA THR A 183 -11.34 -8.04 12.20
C THR A 183 -11.74 -9.44 11.75
N LEU A 184 -13.03 -9.77 11.73
CA LEU A 184 -13.52 -11.07 11.27
C LEU A 184 -13.17 -11.34 9.79
N ASN A 185 -13.23 -10.31 8.95
CA ASN A 185 -12.94 -10.43 7.52
C ASN A 185 -11.44 -10.30 7.18
N ARG A 186 -10.63 -9.79 8.11
CA ARG A 186 -9.16 -9.63 7.95
C ARG A 186 -8.33 -10.82 8.42
N ARG A 187 -8.90 -12.01 8.49
CA ARG A 187 -8.17 -13.25 8.82
C ARG A 187 -7.22 -13.72 7.71
N ALA A 188 -6.89 -12.87 6.75
CA ALA A 188 -5.88 -13.17 5.76
C ALA A 188 -4.53 -13.33 6.47
N VAL A 189 -3.88 -14.49 6.27
CA VAL A 189 -2.51 -14.70 6.73
C VAL A 189 -1.61 -13.72 5.98
N PRO A 190 -0.85 -12.88 6.68
CA PRO A 190 0.05 -11.94 6.01
C PRO A 190 1.06 -12.68 5.13
N LYS A 191 1.44 -12.06 4.03
CA LYS A 191 2.38 -12.63 3.06
C LYS A 191 3.69 -11.88 3.10
N ILE A 192 4.79 -12.63 3.26
CA ILE A 192 6.16 -12.12 3.09
C ILE A 192 6.61 -12.41 1.65
N SER A 193 7.24 -11.43 1.02
CA SER A 193 7.93 -11.59 -0.28
C SER A 193 9.29 -10.93 -0.19
N LEU A 194 10.32 -11.64 -0.58
CA LEU A 194 11.69 -11.13 -0.68
C LEU A 194 11.93 -10.64 -2.10
N LEU A 195 12.29 -9.38 -2.26
CA LEU A 195 12.42 -8.70 -3.55
C LEU A 195 13.83 -8.14 -3.70
N GLN A 196 14.42 -8.31 -4.87
CA GLN A 196 15.72 -7.72 -5.20
C GLN A 196 15.69 -7.21 -6.64
N LYS A 197 16.06 -5.95 -6.86
CA LYS A 197 16.02 -5.34 -8.19
C LYS A 197 17.08 -6.00 -9.11
N ASP A 198 18.30 -6.11 -8.63
CA ASP A 198 19.45 -6.69 -9.31
C ASP A 198 20.39 -7.31 -8.26
N PRO A 199 21.39 -8.14 -8.66
CA PRO A 199 22.23 -8.88 -7.72
C PRO A 199 23.09 -8.03 -6.77
N VAL A 200 23.24 -6.73 -7.02
CA VAL A 200 24.02 -5.81 -6.17
C VAL A 200 23.15 -4.88 -5.34
N SER A 201 21.86 -4.84 -5.63
CA SER A 201 20.89 -4.06 -4.84
C SER A 201 20.59 -4.73 -3.50
N HIS A 202 20.16 -3.93 -2.52
CA HIS A 202 19.66 -4.44 -1.24
C HIS A 202 18.44 -5.36 -1.44
N VAL A 203 18.25 -6.28 -0.49
CA VAL A 203 17.07 -7.16 -0.46
C VAL A 203 15.97 -6.50 0.31
N VAL A 204 14.78 -6.42 -0.26
CA VAL A 204 13.59 -5.83 0.38
C VAL A 204 12.68 -6.95 0.86
N CYS A 205 12.40 -6.98 2.15
CA CYS A 205 11.30 -7.74 2.71
C CYS A 205 10.02 -6.93 2.57
N HIS A 206 9.11 -7.38 1.72
CA HIS A 206 7.78 -6.80 1.57
C HIS A 206 6.75 -7.68 2.26
N VAL A 207 6.15 -7.14 3.31
CA VAL A 207 5.07 -7.79 4.07
C VAL A 207 3.78 -7.07 3.74
N THR A 208 2.76 -7.81 3.32
CA THR A 208 1.43 -7.28 2.97
C THR A 208 0.32 -8.17 3.50
N GLY A 209 -0.86 -7.60 3.69
CA GLY A 209 -2.03 -8.31 4.21
C GLY A 209 -2.04 -8.44 5.73
N PHE A 210 -1.22 -7.70 6.45
CA PHE A 210 -1.23 -7.74 7.92
C PHE A 210 -2.23 -6.74 8.52
N TYR A 211 -2.72 -7.11 9.69
CA TYR A 211 -3.54 -6.29 10.58
C TYR A 211 -3.28 -6.74 12.02
N PRO A 212 -3.22 -5.82 12.99
CA PRO A 212 -3.39 -4.37 12.88
C PRO A 212 -2.14 -3.62 12.41
N ASN A 213 -2.29 -2.29 12.26
CA ASN A 213 -1.21 -1.36 12.04
C ASN A 213 -0.34 -1.27 13.30
N GLY A 214 0.81 -1.80 13.36
CA GLY A 214 1.67 -1.89 14.54
C GLY A 214 2.43 -3.21 14.55
N THR A 215 2.27 -3.95 13.45
CA THR A 215 3.07 -5.14 13.19
C THR A 215 4.54 -4.77 13.08
N THR A 216 5.38 -5.45 13.83
CA THR A 216 6.83 -5.27 13.81
C THR A 216 7.44 -6.16 12.75
N ILE A 217 8.21 -5.58 11.85
CA ILE A 217 8.92 -6.31 10.79
C ILE A 217 10.41 -6.10 11.00
N THR A 218 11.16 -7.19 11.15
CA THR A 218 12.59 -7.15 11.46
C THR A 218 13.38 -8.14 10.61
N TRP A 219 14.63 -7.81 10.36
CA TRP A 219 15.60 -8.75 9.85
C TRP A 219 16.42 -9.36 11.00
N ARG A 220 16.69 -10.66 10.92
CA ARG A 220 17.54 -11.39 11.86
C ARG A 220 18.66 -12.11 11.11
N LYS A 221 19.86 -12.07 11.68
CA LYS A 221 21.03 -12.84 11.23
C LYS A 221 21.34 -13.93 12.24
N ASN A 222 21.29 -15.19 11.85
CA ASN A 222 21.52 -16.33 12.74
C ASN A 222 20.69 -16.26 14.03
N GLY A 223 19.41 -15.84 13.89
CA GLY A 223 18.48 -15.69 15.00
C GLY A 223 18.61 -14.39 15.81
N GLN A 224 19.65 -13.59 15.62
CA GLN A 224 19.89 -12.34 16.34
C GLN A 224 19.41 -11.12 15.53
N PRO A 225 18.92 -10.06 16.18
CA PRO A 225 18.57 -8.80 15.52
C PRO A 225 19.79 -8.21 14.78
N ILE A 226 19.55 -7.63 13.61
CA ILE A 226 20.60 -7.00 12.79
C ILE A 226 20.77 -5.55 13.23
N ASN A 227 22.01 -5.03 13.07
CA ASN A 227 22.31 -3.62 13.30
C ASN A 227 21.42 -2.73 12.40
N HIS A 228 20.81 -1.71 13.01
CA HIS A 228 19.92 -0.77 12.32
C HIS A 228 20.55 -0.03 11.13
N PHE A 229 21.88 0.14 11.09
CA PHE A 229 22.57 0.73 9.94
C PHE A 229 22.49 -0.10 8.66
N LEU A 230 22.22 -1.40 8.79
CA LEU A 230 22.04 -2.31 7.65
C LEU A 230 20.58 -2.49 7.25
N VAL A 231 19.66 -1.85 7.96
CA VAL A 231 18.22 -2.01 7.78
C VAL A 231 17.58 -0.68 7.45
N GLU A 232 16.90 -0.61 6.31
CA GLU A 232 16.11 0.55 5.89
C GLU A 232 14.63 0.29 6.18
N MET A 233 14.08 1.04 7.14
CA MET A 233 12.68 0.94 7.52
C MET A 233 11.81 1.78 6.59
N GLY A 234 10.87 1.14 5.91
CA GLY A 234 9.83 1.84 5.15
C GLY A 234 8.66 2.30 6.01
N ILE A 235 7.73 3.01 5.40
CA ILE A 235 6.48 3.43 6.03
C ILE A 235 5.41 2.33 5.90
N CYS A 236 4.53 2.24 6.90
CA CYS A 236 3.35 1.39 6.85
C CYS A 236 2.27 2.06 6.00
N LEU A 237 1.83 1.38 4.96
CA LEU A 237 0.83 1.86 4.00
C LEU A 237 -0.44 1.00 4.08
N PRO A 238 -1.64 1.59 3.95
CA PRO A 238 -2.88 0.85 3.87
C PRO A 238 -3.06 0.17 2.50
N ASN A 239 -3.67 -1.01 2.50
CA ASN A 239 -4.19 -1.68 1.32
C ASN A 239 -5.68 -1.35 1.13
N GLU A 240 -6.22 -1.58 -0.06
CA GLU A 240 -7.63 -1.35 -0.37
C GLU A 240 -8.59 -2.21 0.48
N ASP A 241 -8.15 -3.41 0.87
CA ASP A 241 -8.92 -4.35 1.70
C ASP A 241 -8.84 -4.07 3.21
N GLY A 242 -8.14 -3.00 3.59
CA GLY A 242 -7.97 -2.56 4.97
C GLY A 242 -6.92 -3.29 5.77
N THR A 243 -6.18 -4.14 5.15
CA THR A 243 -4.90 -4.60 5.69
C THR A 243 -3.82 -3.57 5.42
N PHE A 244 -2.65 -3.83 5.92
CA PHE A 244 -1.49 -2.96 5.76
C PHE A 244 -0.36 -3.65 5.02
N GLN A 245 0.54 -2.85 4.48
CA GLN A 245 1.79 -3.30 3.89
C GLN A 245 2.96 -2.45 4.35
N MET A 246 4.13 -3.06 4.40
CA MET A 246 5.37 -2.38 4.76
C MET A 246 6.55 -3.05 4.06
N ARG A 247 7.59 -2.26 3.78
CA ARG A 247 8.84 -2.72 3.19
C ARG A 247 9.98 -2.45 4.15
N VAL A 248 10.87 -3.43 4.30
CA VAL A 248 12.07 -3.29 5.13
C VAL A 248 13.27 -3.78 4.32
N GLY A 249 14.15 -2.84 3.96
CA GLY A 249 15.36 -3.11 3.17
C GLY A 249 16.47 -3.70 4.04
N LEU A 250 17.27 -4.61 3.47
CA LEU A 250 18.45 -5.19 4.07
C LEU A 250 19.66 -4.92 3.16
N HIS A 251 20.63 -4.16 3.66
CA HIS A 251 21.85 -3.81 2.94
C HIS A 251 22.95 -4.85 3.21
N VAL A 252 22.91 -5.94 2.46
CA VAL A 252 23.93 -7.01 2.51
C VAL A 252 24.27 -7.47 1.10
N ILE A 253 25.52 -7.84 0.90
CA ILE A 253 26.01 -8.36 -0.40
C ILE A 253 25.72 -9.86 -0.52
N PRO A 254 25.53 -10.40 -1.75
CA PRO A 254 25.23 -11.81 -1.97
C PRO A 254 26.27 -12.77 -1.38
N ALA A 255 27.53 -12.40 -1.37
CA ALA A 255 28.59 -13.21 -0.78
C ALA A 255 28.43 -13.42 0.73
N GLU A 256 27.74 -12.53 1.41
CA GLU A 256 27.50 -12.61 2.86
C GLU A 256 26.23 -13.42 3.17
N TRP A 257 25.10 -13.08 2.56
CA TRP A 257 23.84 -13.76 2.90
C TRP A 257 23.77 -15.20 2.36
N LYS A 258 24.66 -15.60 1.45
CA LYS A 258 24.81 -17.00 1.06
C LYS A 258 25.56 -17.85 2.09
N LYS A 259 26.34 -17.23 2.98
CA LYS A 259 27.12 -17.91 4.02
C LYS A 259 26.43 -17.94 5.37
N GLU A 260 25.57 -16.97 5.62
CA GLU A 260 24.91 -16.74 6.91
C GLU A 260 23.38 -16.79 6.72
N GLN A 261 22.66 -17.24 7.75
CA GLN A 261 21.22 -17.29 7.68
C GLN A 261 20.60 -15.92 8.00
N TYR A 262 19.93 -15.35 7.01
CA TYR A 262 19.12 -14.14 7.18
C TYR A 262 17.64 -14.49 7.10
N VAL A 263 16.84 -13.93 8.01
CA VAL A 263 15.40 -14.20 8.10
C VAL A 263 14.66 -12.88 8.25
N CYS A 264 13.68 -12.65 7.39
CA CYS A 264 12.68 -11.61 7.60
C CYS A 264 11.57 -12.15 8.50
N VAL A 265 11.27 -11.46 9.58
CA VAL A 265 10.28 -11.84 10.58
C VAL A 265 9.26 -10.73 10.72
N ALA A 266 7.99 -11.07 10.62
CA ALA A 266 6.88 -10.18 10.97
C ALA A 266 6.13 -10.75 12.17
N GLU A 267 5.92 -9.91 13.19
CA GLU A 267 5.29 -10.30 14.44
C GLU A 267 4.37 -9.19 14.98
N HIS A 268 3.31 -9.59 15.62
CA HIS A 268 2.40 -8.70 16.35
C HIS A 268 1.91 -9.37 17.63
N LYS A 269 1.71 -8.57 18.70
CA LYS A 269 1.27 -9.07 20.02
C LYS A 269 -0.07 -9.83 20.01
N SER A 270 -0.93 -9.56 19.01
CA SER A 270 -2.23 -10.24 18.86
C SER A 270 -2.18 -11.49 17.99
N TRP A 271 -1.03 -11.83 17.39
CA TRP A 271 -0.90 -13.05 16.60
C TRP A 271 -0.46 -14.21 17.48
N THR A 272 -0.98 -15.39 17.18
CA THR A 272 -0.59 -16.63 17.87
C THR A 272 0.85 -17.03 17.53
N GLU A 273 1.27 -16.77 16.29
CA GLU A 273 2.59 -17.12 15.77
C GLU A 273 3.14 -16.00 14.90
N LYS A 274 4.45 -15.82 14.95
CA LYS A 274 5.17 -14.95 14.02
C LYS A 274 5.26 -15.62 12.65
N ILE A 275 5.21 -14.83 11.59
CA ILE A 275 5.51 -15.31 10.25
C ILE A 275 6.94 -14.92 9.88
N GLN A 276 7.61 -15.80 9.14
CA GLN A 276 9.01 -15.56 8.76
C GLN A 276 9.35 -16.21 7.43
N THR A 277 10.31 -15.64 6.72
CA THR A 277 10.85 -16.16 5.46
C THR A 277 12.37 -16.07 5.49
N ILE A 278 13.03 -17.19 5.17
CA ILE A 278 14.49 -17.27 5.11
C ILE A 278 14.95 -16.68 3.77
N LEU A 279 16.01 -15.88 3.81
CA LEU A 279 16.62 -15.32 2.61
C LEU A 279 17.44 -16.39 1.89
N THR A 280 16.92 -16.86 0.76
CA THR A 280 17.58 -17.81 -0.15
C THR A 280 17.46 -17.33 -1.59
N GLU A 281 18.29 -17.86 -2.50
CA GLU A 281 18.22 -17.51 -3.93
C GLU A 281 16.86 -17.84 -4.55
N ASP A 282 16.22 -18.91 -4.09
CA ASP A 282 14.93 -19.39 -4.62
C ASP A 282 13.76 -18.55 -4.13
N GLU A 283 13.85 -17.99 -2.92
CA GLU A 283 12.82 -17.14 -2.32
C GLU A 283 12.87 -15.69 -2.82
N VAL A 284 14.05 -15.24 -3.31
CA VAL A 284 14.21 -13.88 -3.81
C VAL A 284 13.62 -13.73 -5.20
N LYS A 285 12.62 -12.88 -5.31
CA LYS A 285 12.00 -12.51 -6.59
C LYS A 285 12.75 -11.32 -7.19
N SER A 286 13.24 -11.48 -8.42
CA SER A 286 13.94 -10.44 -9.15
C SER A 286 13.43 -10.34 -10.59
N ASN A 287 13.39 -9.12 -11.11
CA ASN A 287 13.17 -8.88 -12.54
C ASN A 287 14.46 -9.01 -13.35
N TYR A 288 15.59 -9.19 -12.68
CA TYR A 288 16.88 -9.41 -13.33
C TYR A 288 16.89 -10.80 -13.99
N LYS A 289 16.88 -10.81 -15.33
CA LYS A 289 17.10 -12.04 -16.08
C LYS A 289 18.58 -12.41 -15.98
N LYS A 290 18.90 -13.40 -15.15
CA LYS A 290 20.21 -14.03 -15.14
C LYS A 290 20.51 -14.42 -16.58
N LYS A 291 21.54 -13.83 -17.23
CA LYS A 291 22.00 -14.30 -18.55
C LYS A 291 22.26 -15.78 -18.39
N SER A 292 21.47 -16.60 -19.09
CA SER A 292 21.59 -18.05 -19.01
C SER A 292 23.02 -18.42 -19.35
N GLU A 293 23.70 -19.11 -18.45
CA GLU A 293 25.05 -19.65 -18.69
C GLU A 293 25.11 -20.58 -19.92
N ALA A 294 23.93 -21.04 -20.38
CA ALA A 294 23.78 -21.82 -21.61
C ALA A 294 24.39 -21.14 -22.85
N VAL A 295 24.40 -19.79 -22.91
CA VAL A 295 25.02 -19.08 -24.04
C VAL A 295 26.55 -19.25 -24.02
N PHE A 296 27.16 -19.37 -22.83
CA PHE A 296 28.63 -19.53 -22.72
C PHE A 296 29.12 -20.92 -23.19
N PHE A 297 28.31 -21.96 -23.05
CA PHE A 297 28.64 -23.30 -23.54
C PHE A 297 28.28 -23.50 -25.02
N MET A 298 27.30 -22.78 -25.57
CA MET A 298 26.91 -22.91 -26.97
C MET A 298 27.91 -22.29 -27.95
N VAL A 299 28.60 -21.23 -27.56
CA VAL A 299 29.58 -20.55 -28.44
C VAL A 299 30.74 -21.45 -28.82
N PRO A 300 31.46 -22.15 -27.90
CA PRO A 300 32.54 -23.06 -28.27
C PRO A 300 32.04 -24.26 -29.08
N VAL A 301 30.86 -24.80 -28.82
CA VAL A 301 30.28 -25.90 -29.59
C VAL A 301 30.00 -25.51 -31.03
N VAL A 302 29.43 -24.31 -31.26
CA VAL A 302 29.17 -23.82 -32.63
C VAL A 302 30.49 -23.58 -33.37
N VAL A 303 31.50 -23.03 -32.72
CA VAL A 303 32.83 -22.80 -33.32
C VAL A 303 33.46 -24.13 -33.72
N VAL A 304 33.42 -25.17 -32.87
CA VAL A 304 33.94 -26.50 -33.18
C VAL A 304 33.21 -27.10 -34.37
N VAL A 305 31.91 -27.03 -34.41
CA VAL A 305 31.13 -27.57 -35.56
C VAL A 305 31.45 -26.84 -36.85
N VAL A 306 31.57 -25.54 -36.86
CA VAL A 306 31.96 -24.73 -38.04
C VAL A 306 33.38 -25.12 -38.54
N VAL A 307 34.33 -25.30 -37.64
CA VAL A 307 35.71 -25.73 -38.00
C VAL A 307 35.70 -27.12 -38.59
N VAL A 308 34.97 -28.08 -38.00
CA VAL A 308 34.88 -29.46 -38.52
C VAL A 308 34.27 -29.47 -39.92
N VAL A 309 33.18 -28.73 -40.14
CA VAL A 309 32.55 -28.63 -41.45
C VAL A 309 33.50 -28.00 -42.48
N ALA A 310 34.21 -26.92 -42.14
CA ALA A 310 35.18 -26.30 -43.04
C ALA A 310 36.31 -27.24 -43.43
N VAL A 311 36.87 -28.01 -42.47
CA VAL A 311 37.89 -29.04 -42.73
C VAL A 311 37.36 -30.12 -43.64
N ALA A 312 36.14 -30.64 -43.40
CA ALA A 312 35.49 -31.65 -44.25
C ALA A 312 35.34 -31.15 -45.70
N VAL A 313 34.88 -29.92 -45.89
CA VAL A 313 34.72 -29.28 -47.21
C VAL A 313 36.08 -29.22 -47.92
N VAL A 314 37.16 -28.76 -47.23
CA VAL A 314 38.47 -28.67 -47.82
C VAL A 314 39.01 -30.07 -48.22
N VAL A 315 38.81 -31.10 -47.41
CA VAL A 315 39.17 -32.48 -47.72
C VAL A 315 38.41 -33.01 -48.95
N CYS A 316 37.10 -32.77 -48.99
CA CYS A 316 36.26 -33.15 -50.15
C CYS A 316 36.72 -32.44 -51.44
N LEU A 317 37.01 -31.15 -51.39
CA LEU A 317 37.51 -30.41 -52.56
C LEU A 317 38.87 -30.94 -53.00
N LYS A 318 39.79 -31.28 -52.11
CA LYS A 318 41.07 -31.89 -52.43
C LYS A 318 40.89 -33.28 -53.06
N CYS A 319 39.96 -34.10 -52.58
CA CYS A 319 39.65 -35.38 -53.17
C CYS A 319 39.07 -35.24 -54.60
N LEU A 320 38.14 -34.33 -54.80
CA LEU A 320 37.59 -34.00 -56.10
C LEU A 320 38.66 -33.52 -57.10
N TYR A 321 39.52 -32.61 -56.64
CA TYR A 321 40.65 -32.13 -57.45
C TYR A 321 41.62 -33.25 -57.86
N ARG A 322 41.95 -34.17 -56.94
CA ARG A 322 42.76 -35.37 -57.24
C ARG A 322 42.08 -36.28 -58.25
N ARG A 323 40.78 -36.53 -58.17
CA ARG A 323 40.00 -37.35 -59.12
C ARG A 323 39.99 -36.69 -60.51
N LEU A 324 39.77 -35.37 -60.60
CA LEU A 324 39.79 -34.66 -61.86
C LEU A 324 41.15 -34.68 -62.56
N ASN A 325 42.24 -34.56 -61.81
CA ASN A 325 43.60 -34.68 -62.36
C ASN A 325 43.95 -36.10 -62.76
N SER A 326 43.46 -37.13 -62.09
CA SER A 326 43.61 -38.53 -62.50
C SER A 326 42.85 -38.82 -63.80
N CYS A 327 41.62 -38.27 -63.98
CA CYS A 327 40.90 -38.36 -65.25
C CYS A 327 41.60 -37.68 -66.43
N LYS A 328 42.24 -36.51 -66.18
CA LYS A 328 43.06 -35.84 -67.21
C LYS A 328 44.28 -36.65 -67.60
N PHE A 329 44.91 -37.40 -66.68
CA PHE A 329 46.03 -38.25 -66.97
C PHE A 329 45.63 -39.46 -67.81
N PHE A 330 44.42 -40.00 -67.69
CA PHE A 330 43.90 -41.08 -68.54
C PHE A 330 43.46 -40.62 -69.94
N TYR A 331 42.99 -39.38 -70.14
CA TYR A 331 42.59 -38.83 -71.42
C TYR A 331 43.79 -38.54 -72.36
N ASN A 332 44.97 -38.30 -71.85
CA ASN A 332 46.17 -38.03 -72.62
C ASN A 332 46.94 -39.32 -73.02
N LYS A 333 46.40 -40.56 -72.74
CA LYS A 333 47.05 -41.83 -73.07
C LYS A 333 46.29 -42.68 -74.09
N CYS A 334 45.29 -42.12 -74.77
CA CYS A 334 44.70 -42.80 -75.90
C CYS A 334 45.52 -42.52 -77.18
N PRO A 335 46.15 -43.49 -77.82
CA PRO A 335 46.84 -43.33 -79.13
C PRO A 335 45.78 -43.12 -80.21
N THR A 336 45.95 -42.09 -81.01
CA THR A 336 45.31 -41.96 -82.31
C THR A 336 45.87 -43.03 -83.27
N GLU A 337 45.07 -44.04 -83.57
CA GLU A 337 45.33 -44.91 -84.70
C GLU A 337 44.71 -44.31 -85.96
N THR A 338 45.62 -44.08 -86.93
CA THR A 338 45.40 -43.68 -88.32
C THR A 338 45.13 -44.90 -89.16
N GLN A 339 44.41 -44.70 -90.33
CA GLN A 339 44.40 -45.45 -91.60
C GLN A 339 43.04 -46.08 -91.93
N VAL A 340 42.57 -45.99 -93.06
CA VAL A 340 42.94 -45.73 -94.49
C VAL A 340 41.72 -45.27 -95.18
#